data_566abbd86ab8d80c1059a4950af1f7d5
#
_entry.id   566abbd86ab8d80c1059a4950af1f7d5
#
_cell.length_a   1.000
_cell.length_b   1.000
_cell.length_c   1.000
_cell.angle_alpha   90.00
_cell.angle_beta   90.00
_cell.angle_gamma   90.00
#
_symmetry.space_group_name_H-M   'P 1'
#
loop_
_entity.id
_entity.type
_entity.pdbx_description
1 polymer ?
#
loop_
_entity_poly.entity_id
_entity_poly.type
_entity_poly.pdbx_seq_one_letter_code
_entity_poly.pdbx_strand_id
1 'polypeptide(L)'
;MLTRFFAPAQTAYAHCDLPCGVYDPAQARLEAESVKACMVKYHASDDADFKARSITIKEDRSNMVKEHLWILWTDYFKAPHFEKYPQLNGPFNEATKLAGAGGTKGTVDVAVADNLLAKIDEIAVIFWETKKA
;
A
#
# COMPACT_ATOMS: atom_id res chain seq x y z
N MET A 1 -4.71 47.27 0.64
CA MET A 1 -3.50 47.23 -0.22
C MET A 1 -2.42 46.28 0.31
N LEU A 2 -2.37 45.96 1.57
CA LEU A 2 -1.40 45.05 2.19
C LEU A 2 -1.64 43.53 1.90
N THR A 3 -2.87 43.15 1.57
CA THR A 3 -3.23 41.75 1.29
C THR A 3 -2.65 41.21 -0.01
N ARG A 4 -2.20 42.06 -0.92
CA ARG A 4 -1.60 41.59 -2.20
C ARG A 4 -0.12 41.25 -2.10
N PHE A 5 0.57 41.70 -1.04
CA PHE A 5 2.00 41.40 -0.86
C PHE A 5 2.27 40.01 -0.25
N PHE A 6 1.25 39.37 0.32
CA PHE A 6 1.37 38.06 0.97
C PHE A 6 0.66 36.93 0.20
N ALA A 7 0.07 37.22 -0.95
CA ALA A 7 -0.46 36.17 -1.80
C ALA A 7 0.71 35.49 -2.53
N PRO A 8 0.85 34.16 -2.45
CA PRO A 8 1.88 33.46 -3.21
C PRO A 8 1.67 33.71 -4.71
N ALA A 9 2.77 33.96 -5.43
CA ALA A 9 2.74 34.20 -6.88
C ALA A 9 2.24 33.00 -7.68
N GLN A 10 2.30 31.82 -7.08
CA GLN A 10 1.72 30.57 -7.57
C GLN A 10 1.16 29.78 -6.39
N THR A 11 -0.05 29.25 -6.55
CA THR A 11 -0.60 28.27 -5.61
C THR A 11 -0.09 26.90 -6.06
N ALA A 12 0.88 26.36 -5.31
CA ALA A 12 1.33 24.99 -5.51
C ALA A 12 0.37 24.07 -4.77
N TYR A 13 -0.31 23.19 -5.49
CA TYR A 13 -1.07 22.09 -4.91
C TYR A 13 -0.13 20.92 -4.64
N ALA A 14 0.74 21.11 -3.67
CA ALA A 14 1.73 20.10 -3.27
C ALA A 14 1.06 19.07 -2.35
N HIS A 15 0.27 18.17 -2.91
CA HIS A 15 -0.40 17.08 -2.20
C HIS A 15 -0.06 15.71 -2.77
N CYS A 16 0.97 15.63 -3.58
CA CYS A 16 1.54 14.39 -4.06
C CYS A 16 3.04 14.51 -4.18
N ASP A 17 3.74 13.44 -3.85
CA ASP A 17 5.14 13.29 -4.15
C ASP A 17 5.32 13.00 -5.64
N LEU A 18 6.44 13.41 -6.19
CA LEU A 18 6.79 13.06 -7.56
C LEU A 18 6.91 11.52 -7.68
N PRO A 19 6.40 10.92 -8.73
CA PRO A 19 5.86 11.48 -9.97
C PRO A 19 4.33 11.61 -9.96
N CYS A 20 3.85 12.82 -9.93
CA CYS A 20 2.42 13.13 -9.98
C CYS A 20 1.75 12.51 -11.22
N GLY A 21 0.63 11.79 -11.01
CA GLY A 21 -0.14 11.14 -12.08
C GLY A 21 0.39 9.76 -12.51
N VAL A 22 1.52 9.32 -11.99
CA VAL A 22 2.08 7.98 -12.26
C VAL A 22 1.89 7.09 -11.02
N TYR A 23 0.70 6.55 -10.88
CA TYR A 23 0.33 5.67 -9.77
C TYR A 23 -0.20 4.34 -10.31
N ASP A 24 0.14 3.25 -9.61
CA ASP A 24 -0.35 1.92 -9.94
C ASP A 24 -0.41 1.06 -8.65
N PRO A 25 -1.56 0.44 -8.35
CA PRO A 25 -1.66 -0.51 -7.23
C PRO A 25 -0.72 -1.72 -7.35
N ALA A 26 -0.19 -1.98 -8.53
CA ALA A 26 0.75 -3.07 -8.78
C ALA A 26 2.00 -2.98 -7.90
N GLN A 27 2.45 -1.80 -7.49
CA GLN A 27 3.60 -1.65 -6.59
C GLN A 27 3.32 -2.30 -5.23
N ALA A 28 2.19 -1.99 -4.59
CA ALA A 28 1.78 -2.63 -3.34
C ALA A 28 1.60 -4.14 -3.51
N ARG A 29 1.03 -4.56 -4.64
CA ARG A 29 0.76 -5.96 -4.94
C ARG A 29 2.05 -6.77 -5.09
N LEU A 30 3.04 -6.27 -5.81
CA LEU A 30 4.35 -6.91 -5.99
C LEU A 30 5.07 -7.10 -4.65
N GLU A 31 5.00 -6.12 -3.76
CA GLU A 31 5.58 -6.24 -2.43
C GLU A 31 4.83 -7.28 -1.57
N ALA A 32 3.51 -7.35 -1.66
CA ALA A 32 2.72 -8.37 -0.96
C ALA A 32 2.99 -9.78 -1.50
N GLU A 33 3.18 -9.94 -2.80
CA GLU A 33 3.63 -11.21 -3.40
C GLU A 33 5.02 -11.61 -2.90
N SER A 34 5.91 -10.64 -2.75
CA SER A 34 7.25 -10.85 -2.19
C SER A 34 7.17 -11.31 -0.72
N VAL A 35 6.26 -10.72 0.07
CA VAL A 35 5.96 -11.17 1.44
C VAL A 35 5.54 -12.63 1.45
N LYS A 36 4.57 -12.99 0.61
CA LYS A 36 4.08 -14.37 0.48
C LYS A 36 5.20 -15.32 0.09
N ALA A 37 6.03 -14.95 -0.89
CA ALA A 37 7.16 -15.76 -1.35
C ALA A 37 8.17 -16.00 -0.23
N CYS A 38 8.45 -15.01 0.62
CA CYS A 38 9.31 -15.16 1.80
C CYS A 38 8.74 -16.18 2.80
N MET A 39 7.41 -16.13 3.06
CA MET A 39 6.75 -17.08 3.95
C MET A 39 6.81 -18.51 3.41
N VAL A 40 6.56 -18.71 2.12
CA VAL A 40 6.66 -20.02 1.46
C VAL A 40 8.09 -20.57 1.57
N LYS A 41 9.08 -19.74 1.28
CA LYS A 41 10.51 -20.14 1.40
C LYS A 41 10.92 -20.43 2.84
N TYR A 42 10.38 -19.70 3.81
CA TYR A 42 10.59 -19.96 5.23
C TYR A 42 10.17 -21.38 5.61
N HIS A 43 8.99 -21.80 5.17
CA HIS A 43 8.48 -23.15 5.46
C HIS A 43 9.20 -24.27 4.69
N ALA A 44 9.78 -23.96 3.55
CA ALA A 44 10.49 -24.92 2.70
C ALA A 44 11.94 -25.17 3.13
N SER A 45 12.45 -24.51 4.17
CA SER A 45 13.83 -24.61 4.62
C SER A 45 13.91 -25.00 6.09
N ASP A 46 14.89 -25.86 6.43
CA ASP A 46 15.26 -26.15 7.80
C ASP A 46 16.50 -25.36 8.29
N ASP A 47 17.11 -24.59 7.40
CA ASP A 47 18.26 -23.75 7.71
C ASP A 47 17.84 -22.53 8.54
N ALA A 48 18.38 -22.41 9.75
CA ALA A 48 18.02 -21.36 10.70
C ALA A 48 18.39 -19.96 10.20
N ASP A 49 19.55 -19.82 9.56
CA ASP A 49 20.01 -18.51 9.05
C ASP A 49 19.16 -18.07 7.86
N PHE A 50 18.80 -19.00 6.97
CA PHE A 50 17.89 -18.72 5.88
C PHE A 50 16.49 -18.34 6.37
N LYS A 51 15.97 -19.01 7.38
CA LYS A 51 14.68 -18.66 8.01
C LYS A 51 14.71 -17.27 8.63
N ALA A 52 15.76 -16.93 9.38
CA ALA A 52 15.93 -15.61 9.98
C ALA A 52 15.98 -14.52 8.90
N ARG A 53 16.74 -14.75 7.83
CA ARG A 53 16.80 -13.84 6.67
C ARG A 53 15.45 -13.69 5.98
N SER A 54 14.71 -14.77 5.82
CA SER A 54 13.36 -14.74 5.21
C SER A 54 12.41 -13.88 6.03
N ILE A 55 12.46 -13.94 7.37
CA ILE A 55 11.67 -13.08 8.26
C ILE A 55 12.05 -11.62 8.07
N THR A 56 13.34 -11.28 8.07
CA THR A 56 13.81 -9.90 7.90
C THR A 56 13.32 -9.30 6.58
N ILE A 57 13.50 -10.02 5.48
CA ILE A 57 13.07 -9.56 4.15
C ILE A 57 11.54 -9.44 4.09
N LYS A 58 10.80 -10.40 4.66
CA LYS A 58 9.35 -10.36 4.76
C LYS A 58 8.86 -9.08 5.47
N GLU A 59 9.49 -8.71 6.58
CA GLU A 59 9.12 -7.49 7.32
C GLU A 59 9.41 -6.22 6.52
N ASP A 60 10.56 -6.15 5.86
CA ASP A 60 10.91 -5.02 4.98
C ASP A 60 9.89 -4.87 3.84
N ARG A 61 9.52 -5.97 3.19
CA ARG A 61 8.51 -5.96 2.13
C ARG A 61 7.13 -5.58 2.65
N SER A 62 6.75 -6.02 3.86
CA SER A 62 5.50 -5.60 4.51
C SER A 62 5.47 -4.08 4.77
N ASN A 63 6.60 -3.47 5.14
CA ASN A 63 6.71 -2.02 5.24
C ASN A 63 6.49 -1.34 3.88
N MET A 64 7.10 -1.86 2.82
CA MET A 64 6.93 -1.32 1.47
C MET A 64 5.48 -1.42 0.98
N VAL A 65 4.76 -2.49 1.31
CA VAL A 65 3.30 -2.58 1.06
C VAL A 65 2.58 -1.40 1.69
N LYS A 66 2.85 -1.11 2.97
CA LYS A 66 2.22 0.02 3.69
C LYS A 66 2.52 1.36 3.01
N GLU A 67 3.78 1.60 2.66
CA GLU A 67 4.21 2.85 2.01
C GLU A 67 3.48 3.05 0.67
N HIS A 68 3.40 2.03 -0.18
CA HIS A 68 2.68 2.11 -1.45
C HIS A 68 1.16 2.29 -1.26
N LEU A 69 0.56 1.67 -0.25
CA LEU A 69 -0.85 1.90 0.10
C LEU A 69 -1.09 3.33 0.58
N TRP A 70 -0.19 3.89 1.42
CA TRP A 70 -0.32 5.26 1.89
C TRP A 70 -0.19 6.27 0.75
N ILE A 71 0.71 6.05 -0.19
CA ILE A 71 0.86 6.89 -1.39
C ILE A 71 -0.45 6.89 -2.19
N LEU A 72 -1.07 5.74 -2.42
CA LEU A 72 -2.37 5.67 -3.09
C LEU A 72 -3.45 6.41 -2.31
N TRP A 73 -3.50 6.21 -1.00
CA TRP A 73 -4.48 6.82 -0.11
C TRP A 73 -4.37 8.34 -0.07
N THR A 74 -3.15 8.87 0.13
CA THR A 74 -2.93 10.29 0.36
C THR A 74 -2.77 11.08 -0.93
N ASP A 75 -2.14 10.50 -1.95
CA ASP A 75 -1.72 11.25 -3.13
C ASP A 75 -2.62 11.01 -4.34
N TYR A 76 -3.09 9.78 -4.53
CA TYR A 76 -3.96 9.45 -5.65
C TYR A 76 -5.45 9.66 -5.34
N PHE A 77 -5.98 8.96 -4.34
CA PHE A 77 -7.38 9.03 -3.99
C PHE A 77 -7.71 10.37 -3.32
N LYS A 78 -8.80 11.01 -3.77
CA LYS A 78 -9.25 12.33 -3.32
C LYS A 78 -10.70 12.27 -2.90
N ALA A 79 -11.18 13.34 -2.27
CA ALA A 79 -12.55 13.43 -1.76
C ALA A 79 -13.64 12.93 -2.75
N PRO A 80 -13.64 13.31 -4.04
CA PRO A 80 -14.64 12.80 -4.97
C PRO A 80 -14.61 11.28 -5.16
N HIS A 81 -13.43 10.64 -5.05
CA HIS A 81 -13.31 9.19 -5.12
C HIS A 81 -13.94 8.52 -3.89
N PHE A 82 -13.69 9.07 -2.70
CA PHE A 82 -14.27 8.54 -1.46
C PHE A 82 -15.79 8.76 -1.38
N GLU A 83 -16.31 9.84 -1.96
CA GLU A 83 -17.75 10.08 -2.08
C GLU A 83 -18.40 9.07 -3.03
N LYS A 84 -17.77 8.80 -4.17
CA LYS A 84 -18.27 7.83 -5.17
C LYS A 84 -18.10 6.38 -4.74
N TYR A 85 -17.03 6.07 -4.02
CA TYR A 85 -16.67 4.73 -3.56
C TYR A 85 -16.49 4.70 -2.04
N PRO A 86 -17.57 4.89 -1.25
CA PRO A 86 -17.48 4.97 0.22
C PRO A 86 -16.92 3.69 0.86
N GLN A 87 -17.02 2.54 0.18
CA GLN A 87 -16.44 1.28 0.61
C GLN A 87 -14.90 1.24 0.56
N LEU A 88 -14.25 2.21 -0.06
CA LEU A 88 -12.79 2.22 -0.25
C LEU A 88 -12.01 2.30 1.08
N ASN A 89 -12.59 2.91 2.11
CA ASN A 89 -11.97 3.03 3.44
C ASN A 89 -11.67 1.67 4.08
N GLY A 90 -12.60 0.72 3.97
CA GLY A 90 -12.47 -0.62 4.54
C GLY A 90 -11.23 -1.35 4.04
N PRO A 91 -11.09 -1.62 2.74
CA PRO A 91 -9.93 -2.30 2.15
C PRO A 91 -8.60 -1.63 2.48
N PHE A 92 -8.49 -0.30 2.48
CA PHE A 92 -7.26 0.38 2.88
C PHE A 92 -6.91 0.15 4.34
N ASN A 93 -7.88 0.29 5.25
CA ASN A 93 -7.66 0.05 6.67
C ASN A 93 -7.23 -1.38 6.93
N GLU A 94 -7.93 -2.35 6.33
CA GLU A 94 -7.64 -3.77 6.49
C GLU A 94 -6.28 -4.15 5.87
N ALA A 95 -5.99 -3.73 4.65
CA ALA A 95 -4.71 -4.00 3.99
C ALA A 95 -3.53 -3.42 4.79
N THR A 96 -3.65 -2.19 5.27
CA THR A 96 -2.60 -1.55 6.08
C THR A 96 -2.36 -2.30 7.39
N LYS A 97 -3.41 -2.77 8.05
CA LYS A 97 -3.31 -3.60 9.27
C LYS A 97 -2.71 -4.97 8.96
N LEU A 98 -3.14 -5.63 7.89
CA LEU A 98 -2.59 -6.91 7.44
C LEU A 98 -1.11 -6.82 7.08
N ALA A 99 -0.62 -5.69 6.59
CA ALA A 99 0.80 -5.44 6.35
C ALA A 99 1.56 -5.02 7.62
N GLY A 100 0.92 -4.95 8.77
CA GLY A 100 1.49 -4.51 10.04
C GLY A 100 1.87 -5.64 10.98
N ALA A 101 2.13 -5.27 12.26
CA ALA A 101 2.54 -6.17 13.33
C ALA A 101 1.48 -7.24 13.65
N GLY A 102 0.19 -6.91 13.53
CA GLY A 102 -0.93 -7.85 13.69
C GLY A 102 -1.22 -8.69 12.44
N GLY A 103 -0.41 -8.56 11.41
CA GLY A 103 -0.54 -9.29 10.15
C GLY A 103 0.78 -9.90 9.70
N THR A 104 1.19 -9.61 8.47
CA THR A 104 2.34 -10.25 7.82
C THR A 104 3.68 -10.04 8.51
N LYS A 105 3.86 -8.98 9.30
CA LYS A 105 5.06 -8.81 10.10
C LYS A 105 5.13 -9.80 11.26
N GLY A 106 4.01 -10.04 11.93
CA GLY A 106 3.94 -10.87 13.15
C GLY A 106 3.78 -12.36 12.90
N THR A 107 3.67 -12.81 11.66
CA THR A 107 3.41 -14.23 11.33
C THR A 107 4.17 -14.68 10.09
N VAL A 108 4.29 -16.00 9.93
CA VAL A 108 4.74 -16.66 8.70
C VAL A 108 3.60 -17.48 8.05
N ASP A 109 2.36 -17.26 8.50
CA ASP A 109 1.19 -17.89 7.91
C ASP A 109 0.88 -17.30 6.53
N VAL A 110 1.01 -18.13 5.50
CA VAL A 110 0.79 -17.75 4.10
C VAL A 110 -0.63 -17.25 3.86
N ALA A 111 -1.64 -17.76 4.60
CA ALA A 111 -3.02 -17.32 4.47
C ALA A 111 -3.21 -15.83 4.80
N VAL A 112 -2.40 -15.28 5.70
CA VAL A 112 -2.42 -13.85 6.04
C VAL A 112 -1.91 -13.01 4.86
N ALA A 113 -0.91 -13.47 4.14
CA ALA A 113 -0.43 -12.81 2.93
C ALA A 113 -1.46 -12.90 1.78
N ASP A 114 -2.19 -14.01 1.66
CA ASP A 114 -3.28 -14.15 0.69
C ASP A 114 -4.43 -13.17 1.00
N ASN A 115 -4.78 -12.98 2.27
CA ASN A 115 -5.77 -11.99 2.67
C ASN A 115 -5.31 -10.56 2.35
N LEU A 116 -4.02 -10.26 2.56
CA LEU A 116 -3.44 -8.97 2.18
C LEU A 116 -3.55 -8.72 0.67
N LEU A 117 -3.18 -9.70 -0.15
CA LEU A 117 -3.30 -9.63 -1.61
C LEU A 117 -4.74 -9.39 -2.03
N ALA A 118 -5.71 -10.10 -1.45
CA ALA A 118 -7.13 -9.91 -1.76
C ALA A 118 -7.60 -8.48 -1.47
N LYS A 119 -7.16 -7.86 -0.36
CA LYS A 119 -7.51 -6.47 -0.04
C LYS A 119 -6.87 -5.46 -0.98
N ILE A 120 -5.63 -5.71 -1.41
CA ILE A 120 -4.97 -4.88 -2.44
C ILE A 120 -5.73 -5.00 -3.78
N ASP A 121 -6.18 -6.18 -4.14
CA ASP A 121 -6.95 -6.39 -5.37
C ASP A 121 -8.31 -5.66 -5.32
N GLU A 122 -8.99 -5.60 -4.17
CA GLU A 122 -10.21 -4.78 -3.99
C GLU A 122 -9.92 -3.28 -4.25
N ILE A 123 -8.82 -2.76 -3.73
CA ILE A 123 -8.38 -1.37 -3.97
C ILE A 123 -8.06 -1.16 -5.46
N ALA A 124 -7.38 -2.12 -6.08
CA ALA A 124 -7.00 -2.05 -7.49
C ALA A 124 -8.21 -1.99 -8.42
N VAL A 125 -9.27 -2.74 -8.14
CA VAL A 125 -10.52 -2.69 -8.91
C VAL A 125 -11.08 -1.27 -8.92
N ILE A 126 -11.19 -0.65 -7.74
CA ILE A 126 -11.70 0.74 -7.62
C ILE A 126 -10.76 1.73 -8.32
N PHE A 127 -9.44 1.56 -8.13
CA PHE A 127 -8.43 2.40 -8.79
C PHE A 127 -8.64 2.42 -10.32
N TRP A 128 -8.76 1.26 -10.94
CA TRP A 128 -8.93 1.17 -12.39
C TRP A 128 -10.29 1.65 -12.86
N GLU A 129 -11.32 1.58 -12.03
CA GLU A 129 -12.62 2.21 -12.34
C GLU A 129 -12.51 3.74 -12.36
N THR A 130 -11.74 4.33 -11.45
CA THR A 130 -11.51 5.80 -11.47
C THR A 130 -10.76 6.27 -12.70
N LYS A 131 -9.98 5.40 -13.35
CA LYS A 131 -9.25 5.72 -14.59
C LYS A 131 -10.12 5.70 -15.85
N LYS A 132 -11.29 5.09 -15.78
CA LYS A 132 -12.24 5.02 -16.92
C LYS A 132 -13.17 6.25 -16.99
N ALA A 133 -13.19 7.05 -15.96
CA ALA A 133 -14.09 8.21 -15.85
C ALA A 133 -13.55 9.44 -16.58
#